data_068704594a3eec5fdee5453a615c2721
#
_entry.id   068704594a3eec5fdee5453a615c2721
#
_cell.length_a   1.000
_cell.length_b   1.000
_cell.length_c   1.000
_cell.angle_alpha   90.00
_cell.angle_beta   90.00
_cell.angle_gamma   90.00
#
_symmetry.space_group_name_H-M   'P 1'
#
loop_
_entity.id
_entity.type
_entity.pdbx_description
1 polymer ?
#
loop_
_entity_poly.entity_id
_entity_poly.type
_entity_poly.pdbx_seq_one_letter_code
_entity_poly.pdbx_strand_id
1 'polypeptide(L)'
;YFSAGDKAEEVAADFAGSVDELMRAHAGGNRRIAVDKIMLHGAHALKNIGLEIFDGEEIMEKTRAIKGPDEVLALRCAQVACENALAEMRRQTEPGMTENDVWAVLHAENIKRGGEWIETRLLASGQRTNPWFQECGPRILQNNEILSWDTDLIGAYGMCVDISRSWFIGDGEPTAEMKRLHKEAYQQITENWQMLKPGMMLKEVSEACRDMPDEFNDLKYGCVMHGVGLCDEWPLVKYKDRWIEGDFDYPLEPGMFLCSEAYIGTVGGEFGIKLEDQVMITEDGVENLTRCPFDEKLMDGMPAWFEA
;
A
#
# COMPACT_ATOMS: atom_id res chain seq x y z
N TYR A 1 -22.55 13.58 -15.32
CA TYR A 1 -23.17 14.49 -16.34
C TYR A 1 -23.63 13.74 -17.59
N PHE A 2 -22.97 12.66 -17.99
CA PHE A 2 -23.32 11.91 -19.20
C PHE A 2 -24.81 11.48 -19.25
N SER A 3 -25.37 11.02 -18.12
CA SER A 3 -26.78 10.60 -18.00
C SER A 3 -27.77 11.75 -18.17
N ALA A 4 -27.35 13.00 -18.10
CA ALA A 4 -28.19 14.17 -18.32
C ALA A 4 -28.38 14.50 -19.81
N GLY A 5 -27.64 13.84 -20.73
CA GLY A 5 -27.74 14.07 -22.17
C GLY A 5 -27.47 15.53 -22.52
N ASP A 6 -28.38 16.12 -23.32
CA ASP A 6 -28.29 17.51 -23.75
C ASP A 6 -28.35 18.54 -22.62
N LYS A 7 -28.71 18.11 -21.39
CA LYS A 7 -28.75 18.96 -20.18
C LYS A 7 -27.46 18.87 -19.34
N ALA A 8 -26.43 18.21 -19.80
CA ALA A 8 -25.18 18.01 -19.04
C ALA A 8 -24.57 19.32 -18.54
N GLU A 9 -24.61 20.40 -19.35
CA GLU A 9 -24.11 21.72 -18.97
C GLU A 9 -25.03 22.42 -17.95
N GLU A 10 -26.35 22.25 -18.06
CA GLU A 10 -27.33 22.77 -17.07
C GLU A 10 -27.07 22.14 -15.69
N VAL A 11 -26.95 20.81 -15.64
CA VAL A 11 -26.66 20.08 -14.39
C VAL A 11 -25.30 20.47 -13.82
N ALA A 12 -24.30 20.72 -14.66
CA ALA A 12 -23.00 21.18 -14.20
C ALA A 12 -23.04 22.64 -13.66
N ALA A 13 -23.89 23.49 -14.26
CA ALA A 13 -24.09 24.84 -13.76
C ALA A 13 -24.81 24.83 -12.39
N ASP A 14 -25.82 23.97 -12.20
CA ASP A 14 -26.51 23.81 -10.90
C ASP A 14 -25.54 23.31 -9.81
N PHE A 15 -24.67 22.34 -10.14
CA PHE A 15 -23.59 21.91 -9.26
C PHE A 15 -22.68 23.09 -8.88
N ALA A 16 -22.22 23.87 -9.87
CA ALA A 16 -21.36 25.01 -9.61
C ALA A 16 -22.07 26.10 -8.78
N GLY A 17 -23.36 26.31 -8.99
CA GLY A 17 -24.21 27.18 -8.15
C GLY A 17 -24.22 26.74 -6.69
N SER A 18 -24.40 25.45 -6.43
CA SER A 18 -24.37 24.90 -5.07
C SER A 18 -23.01 25.09 -4.41
N VAL A 19 -21.91 24.89 -5.15
CA VAL A 19 -20.54 25.15 -4.65
C VAL A 19 -20.36 26.65 -4.35
N ASP A 20 -20.85 27.55 -5.21
CA ASP A 20 -20.79 29.00 -4.99
C ASP A 20 -21.51 29.45 -3.72
N GLU A 21 -22.70 28.90 -3.46
CA GLU A 21 -23.45 29.14 -2.23
C GLU A 21 -22.66 28.73 -0.98
N LEU A 22 -22.05 27.55 -0.99
CA LEU A 22 -21.20 27.08 0.11
C LEU A 22 -19.97 27.97 0.28
N MET A 23 -19.31 28.34 -0.81
CA MET A 23 -18.15 29.24 -0.77
C MET A 23 -18.52 30.62 -0.19
N ARG A 24 -19.66 31.19 -0.58
CA ARG A 24 -20.15 32.46 -0.02
C ARG A 24 -20.47 32.36 1.47
N ALA A 25 -21.04 31.22 1.90
CA ALA A 25 -21.42 31.02 3.29
C ALA A 25 -20.21 30.80 4.22
N HIS A 26 -19.15 30.11 3.73
CA HIS A 26 -18.09 29.59 4.59
C HIS A 26 -16.68 30.10 4.25
N ALA A 27 -16.43 30.63 3.06
CA ALA A 27 -15.08 30.99 2.63
C ALA A 27 -14.76 32.50 2.71
N GLY A 28 -15.63 33.33 3.32
CA GLY A 28 -15.37 34.74 3.60
C GLY A 28 -15.03 35.59 2.35
N GLY A 29 -15.58 35.22 1.20
CA GLY A 29 -15.32 35.92 -0.08
C GLY A 29 -14.12 35.35 -0.86
N ASN A 30 -13.43 34.32 -0.37
CA ASN A 30 -12.40 33.62 -1.12
C ASN A 30 -13.02 32.91 -2.35
N ARG A 31 -12.37 33.09 -3.50
CA ARG A 31 -12.81 32.47 -4.78
C ARG A 31 -11.87 31.37 -5.25
N ARG A 32 -10.90 30.96 -4.43
CA ARG A 32 -9.98 29.87 -4.71
C ARG A 32 -10.52 28.56 -4.13
N ILE A 33 -10.54 27.52 -4.92
CA ILE A 33 -10.96 26.16 -4.52
C ILE A 33 -9.92 25.16 -4.99
N ALA A 34 -9.52 24.26 -4.10
CA ALA A 34 -8.69 23.12 -4.46
C ALA A 34 -9.63 21.91 -4.70
N VAL A 35 -9.39 21.18 -5.77
CA VAL A 35 -10.22 20.04 -6.20
C VAL A 35 -9.30 18.87 -6.52
N ASP A 36 -9.49 17.75 -5.83
CA ASP A 36 -8.71 16.54 -6.05
C ASP A 36 -9.12 15.88 -7.38
N LYS A 37 -10.39 15.46 -7.50
CA LYS A 37 -10.89 14.83 -8.75
C LYS A 37 -12.25 15.41 -9.13
N ILE A 38 -12.39 15.79 -10.40
CA ILE A 38 -13.64 16.32 -10.92
C ILE A 38 -13.80 16.00 -12.40
N MET A 39 -15.03 15.75 -12.82
CA MET A 39 -15.36 15.63 -14.25
C MET A 39 -15.22 16.97 -14.96
N LEU A 40 -14.83 16.93 -16.22
CA LEU A 40 -14.55 18.12 -17.04
C LEU A 40 -15.67 19.16 -17.06
N HIS A 41 -16.94 18.73 -17.20
CA HIS A 41 -18.10 19.62 -17.15
C HIS A 41 -18.18 20.38 -15.82
N GLY A 42 -17.94 19.71 -14.69
CA GLY A 42 -17.90 20.35 -13.38
C GLY A 42 -16.79 21.39 -13.26
N ALA A 43 -15.57 21.05 -13.71
CA ALA A 43 -14.44 21.98 -13.70
C ALA A 43 -14.73 23.23 -14.54
N HIS A 44 -15.28 23.05 -15.74
CA HIS A 44 -15.66 24.18 -16.60
C HIS A 44 -16.75 25.04 -15.94
N ALA A 45 -17.77 24.43 -15.35
CA ALA A 45 -18.84 25.17 -14.68
C ALA A 45 -18.32 25.97 -13.49
N LEU A 46 -17.45 25.43 -12.65
CA LEU A 46 -16.82 26.16 -11.54
C LEU A 46 -15.99 27.35 -12.05
N LYS A 47 -15.22 27.15 -13.12
CA LYS A 47 -14.45 28.23 -13.74
C LYS A 47 -15.34 29.33 -14.32
N ASN A 48 -16.48 28.96 -14.94
CA ASN A 48 -17.42 29.90 -15.57
C ASN A 48 -18.09 30.83 -14.55
N ILE A 49 -18.27 30.39 -13.29
CA ILE A 49 -18.78 31.25 -12.21
C ILE A 49 -17.67 32.04 -11.49
N GLY A 50 -16.45 32.02 -12.01
CA GLY A 50 -15.33 32.83 -11.50
C GLY A 50 -14.60 32.23 -10.31
N LEU A 51 -14.66 30.91 -10.13
CA LEU A 51 -13.77 30.24 -9.19
C LEU A 51 -12.41 29.97 -9.84
N GLU A 52 -11.36 30.18 -9.07
CA GLU A 52 -9.99 29.82 -9.42
C GLU A 52 -9.71 28.42 -8.88
N ILE A 53 -9.45 27.47 -9.78
CA ILE A 53 -9.33 26.05 -9.44
C ILE A 53 -7.85 25.68 -9.32
N PHE A 54 -7.49 25.06 -8.20
CA PHE A 54 -6.19 24.51 -7.91
C PHE A 54 -6.27 22.99 -7.78
N ASP A 55 -5.14 22.33 -7.93
CA ASP A 55 -4.99 20.91 -7.58
C ASP A 55 -5.20 20.70 -6.08
N GLY A 56 -6.07 19.78 -5.72
CA GLY A 56 -6.41 19.44 -4.34
C GLY A 56 -5.68 18.21 -3.81
N GLU A 57 -5.07 17.41 -4.67
CA GLU A 57 -4.44 16.14 -4.30
C GLU A 57 -3.34 16.35 -3.25
N GLU A 58 -2.41 17.26 -3.50
CA GLU A 58 -1.33 17.57 -2.55
C GLU A 58 -1.86 17.97 -1.17
N ILE A 59 -2.90 18.81 -1.13
CA ILE A 59 -3.49 19.28 0.12
C ILE A 59 -4.13 18.13 0.88
N MET A 60 -4.87 17.28 0.18
CA MET A 60 -5.55 16.12 0.78
C MET A 60 -4.56 15.09 1.29
N GLU A 61 -3.55 14.74 0.50
CA GLU A 61 -2.48 13.82 0.87
C GLU A 61 -1.75 14.28 2.14
N LYS A 62 -1.32 15.54 2.18
CA LYS A 62 -0.63 16.11 3.35
C LYS A 62 -1.53 16.23 4.58
N THR A 63 -2.83 16.52 4.39
CA THR A 63 -3.77 16.66 5.51
C THR A 63 -4.00 15.34 6.22
N ARG A 64 -4.04 14.22 5.49
CA ARG A 64 -4.31 12.89 6.06
C ARG A 64 -3.06 12.09 6.42
N ALA A 65 -1.85 12.60 6.10
CA ALA A 65 -0.60 11.90 6.39
C ALA A 65 -0.39 11.63 7.89
N ILE A 66 -0.73 12.60 8.76
CA ILE A 66 -0.62 12.48 10.21
C ILE A 66 -1.98 12.07 10.78
N LYS A 67 -2.06 10.86 11.32
CA LYS A 67 -3.30 10.28 11.85
C LYS A 67 -3.58 10.78 13.26
N GLY A 68 -4.83 11.20 13.48
CA GLY A 68 -5.34 11.49 14.81
C GLY A 68 -5.55 10.21 15.64
N PRO A 69 -5.78 10.34 16.97
CA PRO A 69 -5.91 9.18 17.85
C PRO A 69 -7.01 8.19 17.44
N ASP A 70 -8.13 8.67 16.94
CA ASP A 70 -9.24 7.81 16.50
C ASP A 70 -8.91 7.08 15.20
N GLU A 71 -8.18 7.72 14.27
CA GLU A 71 -7.68 7.10 13.05
C GLU A 71 -6.63 6.04 13.35
N VAL A 72 -5.73 6.28 14.30
CA VAL A 72 -4.76 5.28 14.79
C VAL A 72 -5.49 4.04 15.34
N LEU A 73 -6.55 4.23 16.13
CA LEU A 73 -7.34 3.11 16.65
C LEU A 73 -8.07 2.36 15.51
N ALA A 74 -8.63 3.07 14.55
CA ALA A 74 -9.29 2.46 13.40
C ALA A 74 -8.31 1.64 12.54
N LEU A 75 -7.10 2.18 12.25
CA LEU A 75 -6.04 1.47 11.55
C LEU A 75 -5.61 0.20 12.30
N ARG A 76 -5.43 0.27 13.64
CA ARG A 76 -5.11 -0.92 14.45
C ARG A 76 -6.22 -1.96 14.40
N CYS A 77 -7.50 -1.56 14.41
CA CYS A 77 -8.62 -2.48 14.25
C CYS A 77 -8.63 -3.15 12.88
N ALA A 78 -8.41 -2.38 11.80
CA ALA A 78 -8.31 -2.89 10.44
C ALA A 78 -7.12 -3.86 10.31
N GLN A 79 -5.96 -3.50 10.86
CA GLN A 79 -4.76 -4.34 10.90
C GLN A 79 -5.04 -5.72 11.54
N VAL A 80 -5.63 -5.74 12.73
CA VAL A 80 -5.96 -7.00 13.43
C VAL A 80 -6.97 -7.83 12.62
N ALA A 81 -7.96 -7.19 12.00
CA ALA A 81 -8.93 -7.88 11.16
C ALA A 81 -8.28 -8.49 9.91
N CYS A 82 -7.41 -7.74 9.23
CA CYS A 82 -6.62 -8.20 8.09
C CYS A 82 -5.73 -9.39 8.45
N GLU A 83 -4.95 -9.30 9.52
CA GLU A 83 -4.04 -10.37 9.94
C GLU A 83 -4.77 -11.67 10.33
N ASN A 84 -5.94 -11.57 10.97
CA ASN A 84 -6.79 -12.73 11.20
C ASN A 84 -7.32 -13.34 9.89
N ALA A 85 -7.63 -12.50 8.89
CA ALA A 85 -8.03 -12.97 7.57
C ALA A 85 -6.87 -13.65 6.84
N LEU A 86 -5.65 -13.09 6.94
CA LEU A 86 -4.43 -13.69 6.40
C LEU A 86 -4.08 -15.03 7.08
N ALA A 87 -4.26 -15.14 8.40
CA ALA A 87 -4.05 -16.40 9.11
C ALA A 87 -5.02 -17.48 8.62
N GLU A 88 -6.29 -17.11 8.37
CA GLU A 88 -7.27 -18.04 7.80
C GLU A 88 -6.96 -18.37 6.34
N MET A 89 -6.53 -17.41 5.53
CA MET A 89 -6.06 -17.65 4.18
C MET A 89 -4.88 -18.64 4.18
N ARG A 90 -3.86 -18.42 5.04
CA ARG A 90 -2.72 -19.34 5.17
C ARG A 90 -3.15 -20.75 5.55
N ARG A 91 -4.08 -20.88 6.52
CA ARG A 91 -4.58 -22.16 7.00
C ARG A 91 -5.28 -22.99 5.92
N GLN A 92 -5.96 -22.32 4.99
CA GLN A 92 -6.71 -22.98 3.91
C GLN A 92 -5.88 -23.22 2.65
N THR A 93 -4.78 -22.47 2.47
CA THR A 93 -3.96 -22.56 1.25
C THR A 93 -3.25 -23.90 1.14
N GLU A 94 -3.52 -24.63 0.06
CA GLU A 94 -2.89 -25.93 -0.25
C GLU A 94 -2.68 -26.10 -1.77
N PRO A 95 -1.74 -26.95 -2.18
CA PRO A 95 -1.61 -27.33 -3.58
C PRO A 95 -2.92 -27.86 -4.15
N GLY A 96 -3.24 -27.51 -5.39
CA GLY A 96 -4.49 -27.88 -6.06
C GLY A 96 -5.57 -26.78 -6.03
N MET A 97 -5.50 -25.82 -5.13
CA MET A 97 -6.34 -24.61 -5.18
C MET A 97 -5.91 -23.73 -6.35
N THR A 98 -6.84 -22.95 -6.89
CA THR A 98 -6.47 -21.85 -7.80
C THR A 98 -6.02 -20.63 -7.02
N GLU A 99 -5.25 -19.73 -7.65
CA GLU A 99 -4.91 -18.42 -7.05
C GLU A 99 -6.19 -17.65 -6.66
N ASN A 100 -7.26 -17.75 -7.48
CA ASN A 100 -8.55 -17.14 -7.18
C ASN A 100 -9.19 -17.74 -5.91
N ASP A 101 -9.09 -19.05 -5.69
CA ASP A 101 -9.64 -19.69 -4.48
C ASP A 101 -8.95 -19.17 -3.23
N VAL A 102 -7.62 -19.03 -3.28
CA VAL A 102 -6.83 -18.48 -2.15
C VAL A 102 -7.23 -17.02 -1.87
N TRP A 103 -7.30 -16.19 -2.91
CA TRP A 103 -7.66 -14.78 -2.76
C TRP A 103 -9.09 -14.57 -2.27
N ALA A 104 -10.02 -15.44 -2.68
CA ALA A 104 -11.41 -15.41 -2.23
C ALA A 104 -11.53 -15.61 -0.71
N VAL A 105 -10.63 -16.36 -0.08
CA VAL A 105 -10.61 -16.50 1.38
C VAL A 105 -10.35 -15.15 2.04
N LEU A 106 -9.35 -14.38 1.59
CA LEU A 106 -9.04 -13.06 2.13
C LEU A 106 -10.25 -12.11 2.03
N HIS A 107 -10.90 -12.05 0.86
CA HIS A 107 -12.11 -11.25 0.66
C HIS A 107 -13.24 -11.64 1.62
N ALA A 108 -13.54 -12.92 1.71
CA ALA A 108 -14.61 -13.41 2.59
C ALA A 108 -14.33 -13.10 4.05
N GLU A 109 -13.08 -13.28 4.48
CA GLU A 109 -12.68 -13.03 5.86
C GLU A 109 -12.61 -11.54 6.21
N ASN A 110 -12.22 -10.68 5.26
CA ASN A 110 -12.29 -9.22 5.42
C ASN A 110 -13.75 -8.77 5.65
N ILE A 111 -14.65 -9.18 4.78
CA ILE A 111 -16.09 -8.83 4.88
C ILE A 111 -16.69 -9.34 6.19
N LYS A 112 -16.39 -10.56 6.62
CA LYS A 112 -16.86 -11.12 7.91
C LYS A 112 -16.45 -10.30 9.12
N ARG A 113 -15.32 -9.57 9.02
CA ARG A 113 -14.78 -8.75 10.10
C ARG A 113 -15.10 -7.26 9.98
N GLY A 114 -16.03 -6.91 9.09
CA GLY A 114 -16.51 -5.53 8.89
C GLY A 114 -15.66 -4.71 7.94
N GLY A 115 -14.77 -5.35 7.19
CA GLY A 115 -14.02 -4.72 6.11
C GLY A 115 -14.90 -4.47 4.88
N GLU A 116 -14.42 -3.64 3.98
CA GLU A 116 -15.19 -3.17 2.84
C GLU A 116 -14.80 -3.90 1.56
N TRP A 117 -13.61 -3.66 1.01
CA TRP A 117 -13.15 -4.25 -0.25
C TRP A 117 -11.61 -4.33 -0.28
N ILE A 118 -11.06 -4.85 -1.37
CA ILE A 118 -9.61 -4.94 -1.60
C ILE A 118 -9.34 -4.29 -2.94
N GLU A 119 -8.43 -3.31 -2.97
CA GLU A 119 -8.21 -2.46 -4.15
C GLU A 119 -7.67 -3.24 -5.34
N THR A 120 -6.79 -4.20 -5.07
CA THR A 120 -6.15 -5.04 -6.08
C THR A 120 -6.48 -6.51 -5.88
N ARG A 121 -5.89 -7.37 -6.68
CA ARG A 121 -5.89 -8.82 -6.50
C ARG A 121 -4.47 -9.36 -6.62
N LEU A 122 -3.53 -8.64 -6.03
CA LEU A 122 -2.10 -8.95 -6.12
C LEU A 122 -1.77 -10.25 -5.39
N LEU A 123 -1.88 -11.34 -6.11
CA LEU A 123 -1.47 -12.68 -5.69
C LEU A 123 -1.02 -13.46 -6.91
N ALA A 124 0.14 -14.04 -6.83
CA ALA A 124 0.71 -14.86 -7.88
C ALA A 124 1.48 -16.05 -7.31
N SER A 125 1.56 -17.14 -8.07
CA SER A 125 2.24 -18.37 -7.67
C SER A 125 3.25 -18.85 -8.71
N GLY A 126 4.31 -19.53 -8.24
CA GLY A 126 5.37 -20.07 -9.07
C GLY A 126 6.01 -19.02 -9.98
N GLN A 127 6.12 -19.31 -11.26
CA GLN A 127 6.76 -18.40 -12.23
C GLN A 127 6.04 -17.06 -12.39
N ARG A 128 4.75 -16.96 -12.01
CA ARG A 128 4.00 -15.70 -12.08
C ARG A 128 4.38 -14.72 -10.97
N THR A 129 5.13 -15.14 -9.97
CA THR A 129 5.68 -14.22 -8.95
C THR A 129 6.84 -13.37 -9.50
N ASN A 130 7.32 -13.62 -10.71
CA ASN A 130 8.38 -12.85 -11.35
C ASN A 130 8.04 -12.55 -12.84
N PRO A 131 7.92 -11.27 -13.24
CA PRO A 131 7.98 -10.06 -12.43
C PRO A 131 6.73 -9.89 -11.56
N TRP A 132 6.83 -9.02 -10.54
CA TRP A 132 5.71 -8.65 -9.67
C TRP A 132 4.57 -7.91 -10.42
N PHE A 133 3.50 -7.57 -9.73
CA PHE A 133 2.26 -6.96 -10.25
C PHE A 133 1.40 -7.90 -11.10
N GLN A 134 1.32 -9.17 -10.70
CA GLN A 134 0.42 -10.14 -11.29
C GLN A 134 -0.80 -10.33 -10.39
N GLU A 135 -1.98 -10.07 -10.91
CA GLU A 135 -3.22 -10.38 -10.20
C GLU A 135 -3.55 -11.88 -10.22
N CYS A 136 -4.27 -12.34 -9.20
CA CYS A 136 -4.70 -13.74 -9.09
C CYS A 136 -5.55 -14.17 -10.30
N GLY A 137 -5.39 -15.45 -10.66
CA GLY A 137 -6.04 -16.04 -11.82
C GLY A 137 -6.45 -17.50 -11.58
N PRO A 138 -6.82 -18.22 -12.66
CA PRO A 138 -7.22 -19.62 -12.59
C PRO A 138 -6.03 -20.59 -12.49
N ARG A 139 -4.80 -20.11 -12.33
CA ARG A 139 -3.63 -20.98 -12.18
C ARG A 139 -3.76 -21.82 -10.91
N ILE A 140 -3.48 -23.10 -11.03
CA ILE A 140 -3.52 -24.05 -9.92
C ILE A 140 -2.15 -24.05 -9.22
N LEU A 141 -2.16 -23.86 -7.89
CA LEU A 141 -0.98 -23.94 -7.04
C LEU A 141 -0.34 -25.32 -7.12
N GLN A 142 0.99 -25.33 -7.29
CA GLN A 142 1.77 -26.57 -7.35
C GLN A 142 2.51 -26.81 -6.05
N ASN A 143 2.94 -28.05 -5.82
CA ASN A 143 3.85 -28.36 -4.72
C ASN A 143 5.23 -27.71 -4.95
N ASN A 144 5.84 -27.24 -3.86
CA ASN A 144 7.21 -26.75 -3.81
C ASN A 144 7.45 -25.48 -4.64
N GLU A 145 6.48 -24.57 -4.61
CA GLU A 145 6.60 -23.27 -5.26
C GLU A 145 6.37 -22.09 -4.28
N ILE A 146 6.71 -20.92 -4.72
CA ILE A 146 6.42 -19.66 -4.01
C ILE A 146 5.02 -19.19 -4.37
N LEU A 147 4.28 -18.72 -3.37
CA LEU A 147 3.07 -17.93 -3.47
C LEU A 147 3.36 -16.57 -2.83
N SER A 148 3.30 -15.50 -3.58
CA SER A 148 3.46 -14.12 -3.09
C SER A 148 2.13 -13.38 -3.20
N TRP A 149 1.85 -12.52 -2.23
CA TRP A 149 0.63 -11.72 -2.18
C TRP A 149 0.86 -10.37 -1.50
N ASP A 150 -0.03 -9.44 -1.80
CA ASP A 150 -0.06 -8.05 -1.34
C ASP A 150 -1.49 -7.66 -1.03
N THR A 151 -1.76 -6.98 0.08
CA THR A 151 -3.14 -6.88 0.52
C THR A 151 -3.91 -5.70 -0.04
N ASP A 152 -3.38 -4.51 -0.12
CA ASP A 152 -4.12 -3.29 -0.48
C ASP A 152 -5.57 -3.31 0.06
N LEU A 153 -5.74 -3.75 1.31
CA LEU A 153 -7.03 -4.16 1.86
C LEU A 153 -7.71 -3.00 2.57
N ILE A 154 -8.90 -2.62 2.11
CA ILE A 154 -9.74 -1.66 2.82
C ILE A 154 -10.55 -2.40 3.90
N GLY A 155 -10.10 -2.23 5.12
CA GLY A 155 -10.66 -2.86 6.31
C GLY A 155 -11.85 -2.08 6.88
N ALA A 156 -12.16 -2.38 8.14
CA ALA A 156 -13.19 -1.66 8.88
C ALA A 156 -12.88 -0.16 8.97
N TYR A 157 -13.90 0.66 8.93
CA TYR A 157 -13.82 2.12 8.96
C TYR A 157 -13.16 2.76 7.72
N GLY A 158 -13.04 2.03 6.61
CA GLY A 158 -12.41 2.51 5.40
C GLY A 158 -10.88 2.65 5.50
N MET A 159 -10.25 2.02 6.49
CA MET A 159 -8.80 2.11 6.69
C MET A 159 -8.08 1.03 5.90
N CYS A 160 -7.07 1.45 5.15
CA CYS A 160 -6.21 0.57 4.36
C CYS A 160 -5.22 -0.17 5.26
N VAL A 161 -5.02 -1.44 4.96
CA VAL A 161 -3.96 -2.27 5.54
C VAL A 161 -3.18 -2.88 4.40
N ASP A 162 -1.90 -2.58 4.38
CA ASP A 162 -1.02 -3.09 3.36
C ASP A 162 0.12 -3.90 3.95
N ILE A 163 0.13 -5.18 3.57
CA ILE A 163 1.06 -6.21 4.04
C ILE A 163 1.33 -7.16 2.91
N SER A 164 2.59 -7.44 2.66
CA SER A 164 2.94 -8.50 1.71
C SER A 164 3.73 -9.62 2.37
N ARG A 165 3.46 -10.86 1.96
CA ARG A 165 4.27 -12.04 2.30
C ARG A 165 4.44 -12.95 1.09
N SER A 166 5.49 -13.73 1.16
CA SER A 166 5.72 -14.86 0.27
C SER A 166 5.76 -16.15 1.08
N TRP A 167 4.98 -17.13 0.66
CA TRP A 167 4.87 -18.44 1.31
C TRP A 167 5.43 -19.55 0.42
N PHE A 168 6.08 -20.52 1.04
CA PHE A 168 6.39 -21.77 0.38
C PHE A 168 5.19 -22.72 0.47
N ILE A 169 4.73 -23.22 -0.66
CA ILE A 169 3.55 -24.09 -0.77
C ILE A 169 4.00 -25.53 -0.96
N GLY A 170 3.46 -26.44 -0.12
CA GLY A 170 3.70 -27.87 -0.19
C GLY A 170 4.60 -28.44 0.91
N ASP A 171 4.85 -29.75 0.82
CA ASP A 171 5.49 -30.54 1.88
C ASP A 171 7.03 -30.62 1.76
N GLY A 172 7.58 -30.23 0.61
CA GLY A 172 9.02 -30.26 0.35
C GLY A 172 9.81 -29.20 1.10
N GLU A 173 11.07 -29.06 0.70
CA GLU A 173 11.97 -28.05 1.24
C GLU A 173 12.22 -26.93 0.19
N PRO A 174 12.21 -25.65 0.60
CA PRO A 174 12.60 -24.56 -0.28
C PRO A 174 14.03 -24.72 -0.78
N THR A 175 14.28 -24.30 -2.00
CA THR A 175 15.64 -24.27 -2.55
C THR A 175 16.48 -23.20 -1.81
N ALA A 176 17.81 -23.35 -1.89
CA ALA A 176 18.73 -22.34 -1.36
C ALA A 176 18.47 -20.96 -1.98
N GLU A 177 18.08 -20.90 -3.24
CA GLU A 177 17.75 -19.67 -3.93
C GLU A 177 16.48 -19.02 -3.39
N MET A 178 15.40 -19.78 -3.13
CA MET A 178 14.18 -19.28 -2.49
C MET A 178 14.49 -18.63 -1.14
N LYS A 179 15.29 -19.29 -0.31
CA LYS A 179 15.73 -18.77 0.99
C LYS A 179 16.60 -17.52 0.85
N ARG A 180 17.52 -17.50 -0.14
CA ARG A 180 18.40 -16.35 -0.40
C ARG A 180 17.61 -15.10 -0.79
N LEU A 181 16.67 -15.22 -1.74
CA LEU A 181 15.83 -14.10 -2.16
C LEU A 181 14.92 -13.62 -1.02
N HIS A 182 14.35 -14.56 -0.25
CA HIS A 182 13.51 -14.21 0.91
C HIS A 182 14.31 -13.48 1.99
N LYS A 183 15.53 -13.92 2.27
CA LYS A 183 16.44 -13.27 3.21
C LYS A 183 16.77 -11.83 2.77
N GLU A 184 17.05 -11.61 1.49
CA GLU A 184 17.32 -10.27 0.98
C GLU A 184 16.08 -9.37 1.11
N ALA A 185 14.89 -9.86 0.73
CA ALA A 185 13.65 -9.12 0.91
C ALA A 185 13.40 -8.76 2.38
N TYR A 186 13.59 -9.74 3.28
CA TYR A 186 13.46 -9.53 4.73
C TYR A 186 14.42 -8.43 5.23
N GLN A 187 15.68 -8.47 4.83
CA GLN A 187 16.65 -7.45 5.23
C GLN A 187 16.31 -6.08 4.65
N GLN A 188 15.85 -6.01 3.41
CA GLN A 188 15.42 -4.76 2.80
C GLN A 188 14.32 -4.09 3.63
N ILE A 189 13.25 -4.79 3.94
CA ILE A 189 12.14 -4.17 4.66
C ILE A 189 12.51 -3.86 6.12
N THR A 190 13.16 -4.81 6.82
CA THR A 190 13.39 -4.68 8.27
C THR A 190 14.47 -3.68 8.63
N GLU A 191 15.60 -3.66 7.91
CA GLU A 191 16.65 -2.67 8.12
C GLU A 191 16.13 -1.26 7.80
N ASN A 192 15.28 -1.13 6.76
CA ASN A 192 14.74 0.15 6.34
C ASN A 192 13.75 0.72 7.36
N TRP A 193 12.77 -0.06 7.87
CA TRP A 193 11.85 0.53 8.84
C TRP A 193 12.48 0.71 10.24
N GLN A 194 13.41 -0.15 10.67
CA GLN A 194 14.03 -0.06 12.00
C GLN A 194 14.86 1.21 12.22
N MET A 195 15.36 1.82 11.15
CA MET A 195 16.15 3.05 11.25
C MET A 195 15.32 4.32 11.38
N LEU A 196 14.00 4.25 11.10
CA LEU A 196 13.12 5.42 11.04
C LEU A 196 13.01 6.13 12.39
N LYS A 197 13.06 7.46 12.34
CA LYS A 197 12.89 8.33 13.50
C LYS A 197 12.08 9.55 13.12
N PRO A 198 11.29 10.11 14.05
CA PRO A 198 10.64 11.39 13.80
C PRO A 198 11.67 12.48 13.50
N GLY A 199 11.35 13.35 12.57
CA GLY A 199 12.20 14.46 12.11
C GLY A 199 13.16 14.12 10.97
N MET A 200 13.36 12.85 10.60
CA MET A 200 14.13 12.51 9.40
C MET A 200 13.42 13.01 8.16
N MET A 201 14.14 13.68 7.26
CA MET A 201 13.60 14.09 5.96
C MET A 201 13.44 12.89 5.04
N LEU A 202 12.43 12.88 4.17
CA LEU A 202 12.19 11.75 3.25
C LEU A 202 13.42 11.43 2.39
N LYS A 203 14.18 12.45 2.00
CA LYS A 203 15.44 12.28 1.28
C LYS A 203 16.51 11.60 2.13
N GLU A 204 16.64 11.99 3.39
CA GLU A 204 17.56 11.35 4.34
C GLU A 204 17.20 9.87 4.55
N VAL A 205 15.90 9.57 4.66
CA VAL A 205 15.42 8.18 4.73
C VAL A 205 15.82 7.41 3.47
N SER A 206 15.56 7.97 2.29
CA SER A 206 15.93 7.38 1.00
C SER A 206 17.44 7.08 0.90
N GLU A 207 18.28 8.01 1.33
CA GLU A 207 19.75 7.87 1.32
C GLU A 207 20.26 6.85 2.34
N ALA A 208 19.56 6.70 3.48
CA ALA A 208 19.92 5.78 4.55
C ALA A 208 19.41 4.35 4.34
N CYS A 209 18.41 4.15 3.46
CA CYS A 209 17.88 2.84 3.15
C CYS A 209 18.96 1.91 2.58
N ARG A 210 18.77 0.61 2.88
CA ARG A 210 19.62 -0.45 2.36
C ARG A 210 19.67 -0.41 0.84
N ASP A 211 20.89 -0.50 0.30
CA ASP A 211 21.09 -0.56 -1.15
C ASP A 211 20.46 -1.82 -1.75
N MET A 212 19.78 -1.66 -2.89
CA MET A 212 19.31 -2.80 -3.67
C MET A 212 20.53 -3.41 -4.40
N PRO A 213 20.82 -4.71 -4.21
CA PRO A 213 21.87 -5.38 -4.98
C PRO A 213 21.64 -5.27 -6.49
N ASP A 214 22.72 -5.09 -7.26
CA ASP A 214 22.68 -4.85 -8.71
C ASP A 214 21.86 -5.90 -9.46
N GLU A 215 21.94 -7.17 -9.06
CA GLU A 215 21.20 -8.28 -9.70
C GLU A 215 19.66 -8.16 -9.61
N PHE A 216 19.13 -7.37 -8.65
CA PHE A 216 17.71 -7.15 -8.45
C PHE A 216 17.23 -5.77 -8.89
N ASN A 217 18.17 -4.89 -9.23
CA ASN A 217 17.88 -3.47 -9.44
C ASN A 217 16.90 -3.22 -10.60
N ASP A 218 16.94 -4.05 -11.65
CA ASP A 218 16.07 -3.90 -12.83
C ASP A 218 14.59 -4.20 -12.52
N LEU A 219 14.32 -5.05 -11.53
CA LEU A 219 12.97 -5.45 -11.12
C LEU A 219 12.55 -4.93 -9.75
N LYS A 220 13.39 -4.11 -9.08
CA LYS A 220 13.04 -3.54 -7.78
C LYS A 220 11.70 -2.81 -7.80
N TYR A 221 11.02 -2.80 -6.69
CA TYR A 221 9.70 -2.20 -6.53
C TYR A 221 9.65 -0.71 -6.91
N GLY A 222 8.46 -0.14 -6.93
CA GLY A 222 8.24 1.26 -7.31
C GLY A 222 8.90 2.27 -6.38
N CYS A 223 8.86 2.00 -5.09
CA CYS A 223 9.40 2.82 -4.01
C CYS A 223 10.03 1.94 -2.91
N VAL A 224 10.59 2.56 -1.89
CA VAL A 224 11.09 1.89 -0.69
C VAL A 224 10.02 1.84 0.38
N MET A 225 9.23 2.92 0.48
CA MET A 225 8.10 3.05 1.40
C MET A 225 7.06 3.99 0.81
N HIS A 226 5.80 3.77 1.20
CA HIS A 226 4.72 4.72 0.96
C HIS A 226 3.87 4.92 2.23
N GLY A 227 3.07 5.97 2.26
CA GLY A 227 2.10 6.20 3.31
C GLY A 227 0.88 5.28 3.18
N VAL A 228 0.18 5.07 4.27
CA VAL A 228 -1.06 4.30 4.30
C VAL A 228 -2.05 4.92 5.28
N GLY A 229 -3.32 4.90 4.92
CA GLY A 229 -4.39 5.47 5.73
C GLY A 229 -5.76 5.12 5.17
N LEU A 230 -6.38 6.03 4.41
CA LEU A 230 -7.63 5.76 3.69
C LEU A 230 -7.42 4.98 2.39
N CYS A 231 -6.21 4.97 1.90
CA CYS A 231 -5.71 4.20 0.77
C CYS A 231 -4.17 4.15 0.92
N ASP A 232 -3.47 3.63 -0.08
CA ASP A 232 -2.04 3.87 -0.24
C ASP A 232 -1.86 5.33 -0.62
N GLU A 233 -1.05 6.04 0.16
CA GLU A 233 -1.01 7.49 0.12
C GLU A 233 0.39 8.05 0.35
N TRP A 234 0.50 9.37 0.32
CA TRP A 234 1.71 10.08 0.71
C TRP A 234 1.98 9.93 2.24
N PRO A 235 3.26 9.87 2.72
CA PRO A 235 4.49 10.19 1.99
C PRO A 235 5.04 9.04 1.14
N LEU A 236 5.80 9.39 0.11
CA LEU A 236 6.50 8.43 -0.76
C LEU A 236 8.01 8.54 -0.57
N VAL A 237 8.65 7.46 -0.15
CA VAL A 237 10.11 7.33 -0.06
C VAL A 237 10.62 6.60 -1.29
N LYS A 238 11.22 7.32 -2.21
CA LYS A 238 11.81 6.76 -3.42
C LYS A 238 13.15 6.10 -3.13
N TYR A 239 13.58 5.18 -3.99
CA TYR A 239 14.98 4.77 -4.01
C TYR A 239 15.89 5.96 -4.31
N LYS A 240 17.08 6.01 -3.73
CA LYS A 240 18.03 7.14 -3.87
C LYS A 240 18.40 7.47 -5.32
N ASP A 241 18.44 6.46 -6.20
CA ASP A 241 18.71 6.61 -7.63
C ASP A 241 17.51 7.13 -8.44
N ARG A 242 16.33 7.19 -7.82
CA ARG A 242 15.08 7.74 -8.41
C ARG A 242 14.69 9.10 -7.84
N TRP A 243 15.46 9.61 -6.91
CA TRP A 243 15.23 10.94 -6.34
C TRP A 243 15.62 12.02 -7.34
N ILE A 244 14.74 13.00 -7.57
CA ILE A 244 14.99 14.11 -8.50
C ILE A 244 14.83 15.46 -7.77
N GLU A 245 15.42 16.51 -8.33
CA GLU A 245 15.23 17.89 -7.84
C GLU A 245 13.76 18.28 -7.95
N GLY A 246 13.17 18.77 -6.86
CA GLY A 246 11.76 19.16 -6.77
C GLY A 246 10.83 18.08 -6.23
N ASP A 247 11.34 16.88 -5.91
CA ASP A 247 10.58 15.91 -5.13
C ASP A 247 10.20 16.48 -3.76
N PHE A 248 9.04 16.07 -3.25
CA PHE A 248 8.59 16.48 -1.92
C PHE A 248 9.52 15.91 -0.84
N ASP A 249 10.19 16.79 -0.12
CA ASP A 249 11.10 16.45 0.97
C ASP A 249 10.58 17.04 2.28
N TYR A 250 9.95 16.21 3.10
CA TYR A 250 9.29 16.55 4.34
C TYR A 250 9.80 15.70 5.50
N PRO A 251 9.75 16.19 6.74
CA PRO A 251 10.11 15.39 7.89
C PRO A 251 9.07 14.31 8.18
N LEU A 252 9.51 13.15 8.64
CA LEU A 252 8.66 12.16 9.27
C LEU A 252 8.13 12.72 10.58
N GLU A 253 6.82 12.62 10.81
CA GLU A 253 6.15 13.11 12.00
C GLU A 253 5.43 11.97 12.74
N PRO A 254 5.34 12.04 14.08
CA PRO A 254 4.56 11.08 14.87
C PRO A 254 3.12 11.02 14.38
N GLY A 255 2.58 9.81 14.25
CA GLY A 255 1.25 9.57 13.67
C GLY A 255 1.25 9.32 12.18
N MET A 256 2.38 9.41 11.47
CA MET A 256 2.51 8.91 10.11
C MET A 256 2.59 7.39 10.11
N PHE A 257 1.84 6.76 9.19
CA PHE A 257 1.89 5.33 8.92
C PHE A 257 2.57 5.11 7.58
N LEU A 258 3.47 4.15 7.55
CA LEU A 258 4.27 3.80 6.37
C LEU A 258 4.24 2.29 6.14
N CYS A 259 4.24 1.90 4.90
CA CYS A 259 4.51 0.53 4.47
C CYS A 259 5.95 0.47 3.96
N SER A 260 6.77 -0.37 4.58
CA SER A 260 8.15 -0.64 4.15
C SER A 260 8.16 -1.92 3.34
N GLU A 261 8.51 -1.82 2.07
CA GLU A 261 8.28 -2.88 1.10
C GLU A 261 9.50 -3.16 0.22
N ALA A 262 9.59 -4.40 -0.25
CA ALA A 262 10.60 -4.82 -1.20
C ALA A 262 10.11 -5.96 -2.09
N TYR A 263 10.50 -5.91 -3.34
CA TYR A 263 10.43 -7.02 -4.26
C TYR A 263 11.83 -7.45 -4.68
N ILE A 264 12.11 -8.73 -4.56
CA ILE A 264 13.40 -9.34 -4.91
C ILE A 264 13.18 -10.42 -5.97
N GLY A 265 13.64 -10.16 -7.17
CA GLY A 265 13.58 -11.06 -8.32
C GLY A 265 14.62 -10.66 -9.36
N THR A 266 15.05 -11.61 -10.18
CA THR A 266 16.01 -11.37 -11.26
C THR A 266 15.35 -11.43 -12.63
N VAL A 267 15.86 -10.69 -13.59
CA VAL A 267 15.36 -10.75 -14.97
C VAL A 267 15.48 -12.18 -15.50
N GLY A 268 14.36 -12.78 -15.90
CA GLY A 268 14.29 -14.17 -16.36
C GLY A 268 14.38 -15.22 -15.25
N GLY A 269 14.34 -14.82 -13.98
CA GLY A 269 14.28 -15.74 -12.84
C GLY A 269 12.96 -16.51 -12.78
N GLU A 270 12.97 -17.67 -12.15
CA GLU A 270 11.79 -18.56 -12.10
C GLU A 270 10.73 -18.09 -11.09
N PHE A 271 11.10 -17.28 -10.11
CA PHE A 271 10.20 -16.74 -9.07
C PHE A 271 10.79 -15.46 -8.47
N GLY A 272 9.97 -14.74 -7.74
CA GLY A 272 10.35 -13.57 -6.93
C GLY A 272 9.68 -13.58 -5.58
N ILE A 273 10.18 -12.74 -4.68
CA ILE A 273 9.72 -12.59 -3.30
C ILE A 273 9.24 -11.15 -3.11
N LYS A 274 8.02 -10.97 -2.61
CA LYS A 274 7.47 -9.68 -2.18
C LYS A 274 7.23 -9.74 -0.68
N LEU A 275 7.79 -8.78 0.05
CA LEU A 275 7.57 -8.62 1.50
C LEU A 275 7.29 -7.15 1.82
N GLU A 276 6.48 -6.95 2.86
CA GLU A 276 6.07 -5.63 3.32
C GLU A 276 5.59 -5.66 4.77
N ASP A 277 5.94 -4.64 5.53
CA ASP A 277 5.47 -4.39 6.88
C ASP A 277 4.90 -2.97 6.99
N GLN A 278 3.75 -2.86 7.66
CA GLN A 278 3.13 -1.58 8.02
C GLN A 278 3.64 -1.12 9.38
N VAL A 279 4.15 0.10 9.44
CA VAL A 279 4.76 0.69 10.65
C VAL A 279 4.15 2.07 10.94
N MET A 280 4.26 2.53 12.19
CA MET A 280 3.84 3.86 12.62
C MET A 280 5.02 4.63 13.21
N ILE A 281 5.20 5.88 12.79
CA ILE A 281 6.15 6.80 13.43
C ILE A 281 5.59 7.22 14.78
N THR A 282 6.39 7.05 15.83
CA THR A 282 6.05 7.43 17.22
C THR A 282 6.85 8.66 17.65
N GLU A 283 6.58 9.17 18.85
CA GLU A 283 7.34 10.30 19.43
C GLU A 283 8.84 9.99 19.57
N ASP A 284 9.20 8.71 19.81
CA ASP A 284 10.56 8.30 20.15
C ASP A 284 11.24 7.45 19.05
N GLY A 285 10.50 7.06 17.98
CA GLY A 285 11.03 6.18 16.95
C GLY A 285 9.95 5.63 16.01
N VAL A 286 9.87 4.30 15.88
CA VAL A 286 8.95 3.59 15.02
C VAL A 286 8.38 2.36 15.73
N GLU A 287 7.09 2.08 15.50
CA GLU A 287 6.41 0.86 15.95
C GLU A 287 6.04 0.01 14.73
N ASN A 288 6.51 -1.25 14.68
CA ASN A 288 5.99 -2.20 13.71
C ASN A 288 4.61 -2.70 14.14
N LEU A 289 3.61 -2.46 13.32
CA LEU A 289 2.23 -2.90 13.56
C LEU A 289 1.97 -4.31 13.02
N THR A 290 2.72 -4.73 12.01
CA THR A 290 2.54 -6.02 11.36
C THR A 290 2.98 -7.16 12.26
N ARG A 291 2.05 -8.08 12.54
CA ARG A 291 2.27 -9.32 13.30
C ARG A 291 2.13 -10.57 12.45
N CYS A 292 1.75 -10.42 11.17
CA CYS A 292 1.70 -11.51 10.21
C CYS A 292 3.10 -12.14 10.07
N PRO A 293 3.27 -13.43 10.43
CA PRO A 293 4.59 -14.05 10.43
C PRO A 293 5.14 -14.25 9.02
N PHE A 294 6.47 -14.23 8.92
CA PHE A 294 7.17 -14.71 7.73
C PHE A 294 7.08 -16.23 7.63
N ASP A 295 7.28 -16.79 6.45
CA ASP A 295 7.24 -18.25 6.26
C ASP A 295 8.48 -18.91 6.90
N GLU A 296 8.26 -19.76 7.91
CA GLU A 296 9.33 -20.39 8.70
C GLU A 296 10.31 -21.19 7.86
N LYS A 297 9.83 -21.87 6.78
CA LYS A 297 10.69 -22.63 5.88
C LYS A 297 11.64 -21.74 5.08
N LEU A 298 11.20 -20.51 4.76
CA LEU A 298 12.00 -19.55 4.01
C LEU A 298 12.96 -18.75 4.89
N MET A 299 12.71 -18.65 6.21
CA MET A 299 13.51 -17.86 7.14
C MET A 299 14.88 -18.46 7.48
N ASP A 300 15.11 -19.75 7.22
CA ASP A 300 16.39 -20.43 7.41
C ASP A 300 17.01 -20.22 8.81
N GLY A 301 16.17 -20.32 9.86
CA GLY A 301 16.56 -20.13 11.26
C GLY A 301 16.59 -18.69 11.76
N MET A 302 16.24 -17.70 10.92
CA MET A 302 15.93 -16.35 11.39
C MET A 302 14.56 -16.32 12.10
N PRO A 303 14.32 -15.36 13.03
CA PRO A 303 13.03 -15.27 13.69
C PRO A 303 11.92 -14.93 12.69
N ALA A 304 10.82 -15.70 12.70
CA ALA A 304 9.67 -15.48 11.82
C ALA A 304 8.78 -14.31 12.28
N TRP A 305 9.04 -13.74 13.45
CA TRP A 305 8.39 -12.55 13.99
C TRP A 305 9.38 -11.67 14.75
N PHE A 306 9.02 -10.41 14.92
CA PHE A 306 9.76 -9.50 15.80
C PHE A 306 9.27 -9.71 17.24
N GLU A 307 10.20 -9.92 18.19
CA GLU A 307 9.88 -9.77 19.60
C GLU A 307 9.55 -8.27 19.84
N ALA A 308 8.42 -8.03 20.50
CA ALA A 308 7.91 -6.68 20.76
C ALA A 308 8.72 -5.97 21.87
#